data_517f72be44c40a968ab3288e578cc074
#
_entry.id   517f72be44c40a968ab3288e578cc074
#
_cell.length_a   1.000
_cell.length_b   1.000
_cell.length_c   1.000
_cell.angle_alpha   90.00
_cell.angle_beta   90.00
_cell.angle_gamma   90.00
#
_symmetry.space_group_name_H-M   'P 1'
#
loop_
_entity.id
_entity.type
_entity.pdbx_description
1 polymer ?
#
loop_
_entity_poly.entity_id
_entity_poly.type
_entity_poly.pdbx_seq_one_letter_code
_entity_poly.pdbx_strand_id
1 'polypeptide(L)'
;MNSDKLNAIIKKKANGNSNLSHHFHQMFFFEHVLMRLEKSEYKDNIILKGGVLLSSIIGNDLRTTKDIDATLKGLPLTIEMVEEIFKEILSIDIKDNVYFELVSIKDIRITDEYGGFRLNIKGTFYKIRTNFFIEITTGDIITPREIKYKYSSIFEDKKINIMAYTIETIIAEKFESIISKNITTTRAKDFYDLYMLIDNHKDEIDNGVLKRAVINTFNKRNTTYDINLFRETLEILESSDTLKNVFMDYQRKLVYPQKVEYKKTIEALNLIIDILNK
;
A
#
# COMPACT_ATOMS: atom_id res chain seq x y z
N MET A 1 -8.24 16.19 -18.72
CA MET A 1 -9.62 15.87 -18.21
C MET A 1 -10.29 17.18 -17.76
N ASN A 2 -11.66 17.28 -17.71
CA ASN A 2 -12.37 18.38 -17.04
C ASN A 2 -13.13 17.85 -15.81
N SER A 3 -13.64 18.76 -14.96
CA SER A 3 -14.33 18.41 -13.72
C SER A 3 -15.59 17.58 -13.94
N ASP A 4 -16.36 17.86 -15.01
CA ASP A 4 -17.63 17.16 -15.26
C ASP A 4 -17.38 15.71 -15.67
N LYS A 5 -16.37 15.47 -16.51
CA LYS A 5 -15.94 14.11 -16.89
C LYS A 5 -15.43 13.34 -15.68
N LEU A 6 -14.63 13.97 -14.80
CA LEU A 6 -14.17 13.34 -13.57
C LEU A 6 -15.35 12.94 -12.67
N ASN A 7 -16.29 13.88 -12.44
CA ASN A 7 -17.46 13.60 -11.61
C ASN A 7 -18.36 12.49 -12.20
N ALA A 8 -18.50 12.43 -13.52
CA ALA A 8 -19.24 11.36 -14.19
C ALA A 8 -18.60 9.99 -13.98
N ILE A 9 -17.27 9.89 -14.11
CA ILE A 9 -16.50 8.67 -13.85
C ILE A 9 -16.68 8.23 -12.39
N ILE A 10 -16.47 9.16 -11.45
CA ILE A 10 -16.58 8.90 -10.01
C ILE A 10 -18.01 8.45 -9.65
N LYS A 11 -19.04 9.15 -10.15
CA LYS A 11 -20.44 8.79 -9.92
C LYS A 11 -20.75 7.36 -10.39
N LYS A 12 -20.26 6.99 -11.58
CA LYS A 12 -20.40 5.63 -12.12
C LYS A 12 -19.70 4.59 -11.24
N LYS A 13 -18.45 4.85 -10.84
CA LYS A 13 -17.65 3.91 -10.03
C LYS A 13 -18.16 3.81 -8.59
N ALA A 14 -18.56 4.93 -7.99
CA ALA A 14 -19.03 4.97 -6.61
C ALA A 14 -20.44 4.40 -6.43
N ASN A 15 -21.24 4.27 -7.50
CA ASN A 15 -22.58 3.71 -7.50
C ASN A 15 -23.46 4.22 -6.34
N GLY A 16 -23.46 5.54 -6.11
CA GLY A 16 -24.22 6.20 -5.04
C GLY A 16 -23.59 6.14 -3.64
N ASN A 17 -22.44 5.49 -3.46
CA ASN A 17 -21.76 5.41 -2.18
C ASN A 17 -20.85 6.62 -1.96
N SER A 18 -21.14 7.43 -0.92
CA SER A 18 -20.37 8.65 -0.61
C SER A 18 -18.92 8.38 -0.20
N ASN A 19 -18.68 7.29 0.53
CA ASN A 19 -17.32 6.91 0.96
C ASN A 19 -16.46 6.51 -0.23
N LEU A 20 -17.02 5.77 -1.19
CA LEU A 20 -16.35 5.45 -2.45
C LEU A 20 -16.11 6.69 -3.30
N SER A 21 -17.08 7.59 -3.36
CA SER A 21 -16.91 8.84 -4.09
C SER A 21 -15.73 9.64 -3.53
N HIS A 22 -15.62 9.74 -2.21
CA HIS A 22 -14.47 10.39 -1.56
C HIS A 22 -13.16 9.66 -1.85
N HIS A 23 -13.15 8.33 -1.77
CA HIS A 23 -11.98 7.51 -2.12
C HIS A 23 -11.52 7.76 -3.56
N PHE A 24 -12.43 7.73 -4.55
CA PHE A 24 -12.03 7.98 -5.94
C PHE A 24 -11.55 9.42 -6.19
N HIS A 25 -12.06 10.41 -5.44
CA HIS A 25 -11.47 11.76 -5.49
C HIS A 25 -10.03 11.76 -4.96
N GLN A 26 -9.72 11.03 -3.88
CA GLN A 26 -8.35 10.90 -3.38
C GLN A 26 -7.46 10.16 -4.40
N MET A 27 -7.94 9.05 -4.96
CA MET A 27 -7.20 8.28 -5.98
C MET A 27 -6.87 9.13 -7.21
N PHE A 28 -7.77 10.03 -7.63
CA PHE A 28 -7.49 10.98 -8.70
C PHE A 28 -6.26 11.84 -8.38
N PHE A 29 -6.20 12.42 -7.20
CA PHE A 29 -5.03 13.21 -6.80
C PHE A 29 -3.78 12.35 -6.61
N PHE A 30 -3.91 11.13 -6.11
CA PHE A 30 -2.78 10.19 -5.99
C PHE A 30 -2.15 9.92 -7.36
N GLU A 31 -2.94 9.61 -8.37
CA GLU A 31 -2.43 9.39 -9.72
C GLU A 31 -1.71 10.63 -10.27
N HIS A 32 -2.22 11.83 -9.98
CA HIS A 32 -1.59 13.07 -10.43
C HIS A 32 -0.28 13.39 -9.69
N VAL A 33 -0.10 12.89 -8.46
CA VAL A 33 1.21 12.87 -7.78
C VAL A 33 2.15 11.88 -8.46
N LEU A 34 1.69 10.64 -8.74
CA LEU A 34 2.50 9.63 -9.41
C LEU A 34 2.93 10.07 -10.82
N MET A 35 2.08 10.79 -11.56
CA MET A 35 2.42 11.35 -12.87
C MET A 35 3.54 12.40 -12.79
N ARG A 36 3.56 13.21 -11.73
CA ARG A 36 4.62 14.19 -11.47
C ARG A 36 5.90 13.49 -11.04
N LEU A 37 5.78 12.49 -10.17
CA LEU A 37 6.91 11.65 -9.76
C LEU A 37 7.60 11.00 -10.97
N GLU A 38 6.84 10.44 -11.91
CA GLU A 38 7.40 9.89 -13.17
C GLU A 38 8.23 10.89 -13.96
N LYS A 39 7.92 12.20 -13.86
CA LYS A 39 8.61 13.29 -14.57
C LYS A 39 9.73 13.95 -13.77
N SER A 40 9.83 13.66 -12.48
CA SER A 40 10.82 14.25 -11.59
C SER A 40 12.18 13.57 -11.70
N GLU A 41 13.20 14.23 -11.18
CA GLU A 41 14.54 13.64 -11.00
C GLU A 41 14.52 12.52 -9.94
N TYR A 42 13.54 12.51 -9.03
CA TYR A 42 13.41 11.57 -7.90
C TYR A 42 12.65 10.29 -8.23
N LYS A 43 12.28 10.06 -9.50
CA LYS A 43 11.50 8.89 -9.95
C LYS A 43 12.12 7.53 -9.57
N ASP A 44 13.43 7.46 -9.45
CA ASP A 44 14.17 6.24 -9.09
C ASP A 44 14.49 6.18 -7.58
N ASN A 45 14.24 7.26 -6.82
CA ASN A 45 14.49 7.34 -5.38
C ASN A 45 13.23 7.10 -4.55
N ILE A 46 12.05 7.42 -5.07
CA ILE A 46 10.76 7.23 -4.39
C ILE A 46 10.15 5.91 -4.84
N ILE A 47 10.12 4.94 -3.93
CA ILE A 47 9.66 3.59 -4.22
C ILE A 47 8.26 3.40 -3.63
N LEU A 48 7.24 3.25 -4.49
CA LEU A 48 5.86 3.07 -4.06
C LEU A 48 5.68 1.74 -3.33
N LYS A 49 4.95 1.78 -2.21
CA LYS A 49 4.55 0.62 -1.43
C LYS A 49 3.11 0.77 -0.90
N GLY A 50 2.74 -0.05 0.05
CA GLY A 50 1.50 0.11 0.82
C GLY A 50 0.22 0.07 -0.01
N GLY A 51 -0.75 0.89 0.41
CA GLY A 51 -2.13 0.78 -0.04
C GLY A 51 -2.38 1.07 -1.50
N VAL A 52 -1.75 2.09 -2.07
CA VAL A 52 -1.93 2.48 -3.48
C VAL A 52 -1.38 1.41 -4.42
N LEU A 53 -0.18 0.91 -4.14
CA LEU A 53 0.42 -0.17 -4.93
C LEU A 53 -0.44 -1.42 -4.86
N LEU A 54 -0.83 -1.83 -3.66
CA LEU A 54 -1.60 -3.05 -3.45
C LEU A 54 -2.97 -3.00 -4.13
N SER A 55 -3.70 -1.88 -4.03
CA SER A 55 -4.98 -1.73 -4.74
C SER A 55 -4.81 -1.77 -6.26
N SER A 56 -3.71 -1.28 -6.77
CA SER A 56 -3.39 -1.37 -8.21
C SER A 56 -3.07 -2.81 -8.66
N ILE A 57 -2.50 -3.64 -7.78
CA ILE A 57 -2.21 -5.06 -8.05
C ILE A 57 -3.49 -5.89 -7.99
N ILE A 58 -4.22 -5.85 -6.87
CA ILE A 58 -5.40 -6.72 -6.66
C ILE A 58 -6.68 -6.20 -7.31
N GLY A 59 -6.69 -4.97 -7.81
CA GLY A 59 -7.84 -4.29 -8.40
C GLY A 59 -8.33 -3.13 -7.54
N ASN A 60 -8.36 -1.94 -8.14
CA ASN A 60 -8.75 -0.68 -7.47
C ASN A 60 -10.21 -0.67 -6.95
N ASP A 61 -11.04 -1.58 -7.44
CA ASP A 61 -12.43 -1.73 -7.02
C ASP A 61 -12.57 -2.69 -5.84
N LEU A 62 -11.49 -3.36 -5.41
CA LEU A 62 -11.48 -4.37 -4.34
C LEU A 62 -10.83 -3.89 -3.05
N ARG A 63 -10.12 -2.76 -3.06
CA ARG A 63 -9.40 -2.24 -1.90
C ARG A 63 -9.31 -0.73 -1.91
N THR A 64 -9.69 -0.11 -0.78
CA THR A 64 -9.53 1.33 -0.57
C THR A 64 -8.25 1.65 0.19
N THR A 65 -7.65 2.81 -0.09
CA THR A 65 -6.54 3.39 0.67
C THR A 65 -6.79 4.86 0.94
N LYS A 66 -6.13 5.41 1.96
CA LYS A 66 -6.31 6.81 2.39
C LYS A 66 -5.06 7.66 2.22
N ASP A 67 -3.94 7.02 1.94
CA ASP A 67 -2.59 7.59 1.91
C ASP A 67 -1.75 6.96 0.79
N ILE A 68 -0.72 7.66 0.39
CA ILE A 68 0.37 7.13 -0.43
C ILE A 68 1.50 6.75 0.51
N ASP A 69 1.90 5.49 0.49
CA ASP A 69 3.06 5.00 1.21
C ASP A 69 4.24 4.84 0.25
N ALA A 70 5.41 5.36 0.59
CA ALA A 70 6.62 5.16 -0.19
C ALA A 70 7.88 5.08 0.70
N THR A 71 8.94 4.53 0.12
CA THR A 71 10.27 4.46 0.71
C THR A 71 11.22 5.36 -0.06
N LEU A 72 11.96 6.22 0.64
CA LEU A 72 13.06 7.01 0.08
C LEU A 72 14.33 6.15 0.06
N LYS A 73 14.92 6.01 -1.10
CA LYS A 73 16.14 5.22 -1.33
C LYS A 73 17.26 6.07 -1.92
N GLY A 74 18.48 5.90 -1.40
CA GLY A 74 19.67 6.55 -1.95
C GLY A 74 19.85 8.02 -1.59
N LEU A 75 18.94 8.58 -0.76
CA LEU A 75 19.00 9.94 -0.26
C LEU A 75 18.78 9.95 1.27
N PRO A 76 19.31 10.95 2.00
CA PRO A 76 19.08 11.05 3.43
C PRO A 76 17.62 11.39 3.73
N LEU A 77 17.05 10.72 4.73
CA LEU A 77 15.69 11.01 5.19
C LEU A 77 15.75 12.10 6.27
N THR A 78 15.83 13.36 5.85
CA THR A 78 15.68 14.53 6.71
C THR A 78 14.46 15.34 6.31
N ILE A 79 13.95 16.18 7.22
CA ILE A 79 12.77 17.00 6.95
C ILE A 79 13.02 17.98 5.79
N GLU A 80 14.23 18.55 5.73
CA GLU A 80 14.64 19.51 4.70
C GLU A 80 14.68 18.82 3.33
N MET A 81 15.30 17.64 3.25
CA MET A 81 15.40 16.87 2.01
C MET A 81 14.00 16.42 1.52
N VAL A 82 13.17 15.91 2.42
CA VAL A 82 11.81 15.51 2.08
C VAL A 82 10.97 16.70 1.62
N GLU A 83 11.11 17.85 2.27
CA GLU A 83 10.42 19.09 1.89
C GLU A 83 10.86 19.55 0.49
N GLU A 84 12.16 19.55 0.21
CA GLU A 84 12.72 19.92 -1.09
C GLU A 84 12.21 19.00 -2.20
N ILE A 85 12.35 17.68 -2.01
CA ILE A 85 11.89 16.66 -2.97
C ILE A 85 10.40 16.85 -3.30
N PHE A 86 9.55 16.96 -2.28
CA PHE A 86 8.11 17.04 -2.53
C PHE A 86 7.66 18.41 -3.04
N LYS A 87 8.31 19.49 -2.67
CA LYS A 87 8.07 20.80 -3.30
C LYS A 87 8.36 20.76 -4.79
N GLU A 88 9.48 20.14 -5.18
CA GLU A 88 9.83 19.98 -6.58
C GLU A 88 8.80 19.10 -7.31
N ILE A 89 8.56 17.87 -6.83
CA ILE A 89 7.61 16.93 -7.47
C ILE A 89 6.23 17.59 -7.64
N LEU A 90 5.70 18.18 -6.58
CA LEU A 90 4.35 18.76 -6.59
C LEU A 90 4.22 20.02 -7.48
N SER A 91 5.33 20.70 -7.75
CA SER A 91 5.38 21.89 -8.60
C SER A 91 5.47 21.59 -10.09
N ILE A 92 5.78 20.34 -10.50
CA ILE A 92 5.92 19.97 -11.91
C ILE A 92 4.59 20.21 -12.64
N ASP A 93 4.61 21.11 -13.62
CA ASP A 93 3.44 21.38 -14.46
C ASP A 93 3.35 20.34 -15.59
N ILE A 94 2.38 19.46 -15.52
CA ILE A 94 2.04 18.49 -16.56
C ILE A 94 0.79 18.91 -17.37
N LYS A 95 0.36 20.17 -17.26
CA LYS A 95 -0.77 20.79 -17.98
C LYS A 95 -2.11 20.07 -17.76
N ASP A 96 -2.34 19.61 -16.54
CA ASP A 96 -3.51 18.82 -16.16
C ASP A 96 -4.56 19.63 -15.37
N ASN A 97 -4.29 20.90 -15.05
CA ASN A 97 -5.09 21.79 -14.20
C ASN A 97 -5.22 21.28 -12.74
N VAL A 98 -4.31 20.40 -12.30
CA VAL A 98 -4.23 19.95 -10.92
C VAL A 98 -3.10 20.70 -10.22
N TYR A 99 -3.40 21.26 -9.05
CA TYR A 99 -2.45 22.00 -8.24
C TYR A 99 -2.33 21.36 -6.88
N PHE A 100 -1.10 21.35 -6.34
CA PHE A 100 -0.81 20.81 -5.03
C PHE A 100 -0.17 21.85 -4.13
N GLU A 101 -0.51 21.77 -2.84
CA GLU A 101 0.07 22.55 -1.77
C GLU A 101 0.57 21.59 -0.68
N LEU A 102 1.86 21.67 -0.33
CA LEU A 102 2.42 20.97 0.83
C LEU A 102 2.06 21.80 2.08
N VAL A 103 1.07 21.33 2.85
CA VAL A 103 0.51 22.06 3.99
C VAL A 103 1.39 21.92 5.24
N SER A 104 1.89 20.70 5.51
CA SER A 104 2.75 20.42 6.67
C SER A 104 3.48 19.11 6.52
N ILE A 105 4.58 18.96 7.24
CA ILE A 105 5.34 17.72 7.42
C ILE A 105 5.39 17.42 8.90
N LYS A 106 5.19 16.15 9.29
CA LYS A 106 5.26 15.68 10.69
C LYS A 106 6.05 14.38 10.74
N ASP A 107 6.83 14.23 11.81
CA ASP A 107 7.50 12.98 12.11
C ASP A 107 6.49 11.87 12.39
N ILE A 108 6.80 10.66 11.91
CA ILE A 108 6.11 9.41 12.24
C ILE A 108 7.14 8.36 12.65
N ARG A 109 6.71 7.36 13.44
CA ARG A 109 7.58 6.26 13.89
C ARG A 109 8.82 6.73 14.65
N ILE A 110 8.68 7.73 15.51
CA ILE A 110 9.78 8.35 16.29
C ILE A 110 10.54 7.30 17.13
N THR A 111 9.91 6.18 17.48
CA THR A 111 10.49 5.10 18.29
C THR A 111 11.14 3.99 17.46
N ASP A 112 11.00 4.00 16.13
CA ASP A 112 11.59 2.99 15.27
C ASP A 112 13.03 3.37 14.91
N GLU A 113 13.88 2.37 14.64
CA GLU A 113 15.28 2.57 14.21
C GLU A 113 15.38 3.48 12.97
N TYR A 114 14.38 3.41 12.12
CA TYR A 114 14.24 4.27 10.93
C TYR A 114 12.91 5.03 11.03
N GLY A 115 13.02 6.32 11.23
CA GLY A 115 11.88 7.22 11.27
C GLY A 115 11.16 7.36 9.93
N GLY A 116 10.20 8.25 9.89
CA GLY A 116 9.46 8.60 8.69
C GLY A 116 8.82 9.96 8.81
N PHE A 117 8.31 10.45 7.70
CA PHE A 117 7.55 11.70 7.65
C PHE A 117 6.18 11.48 7.04
N ARG A 118 5.18 12.14 7.60
CA ARG A 118 3.85 12.25 7.02
C ARG A 118 3.66 13.67 6.50
N LEU A 119 3.48 13.78 5.20
CA LEU A 119 3.21 15.00 4.48
C LEU A 119 1.70 15.17 4.35
N ASN A 120 1.18 16.32 4.73
CA ASN A 120 -0.21 16.71 4.48
C ASN A 120 -0.24 17.52 3.19
N ILE A 121 -0.92 16.99 2.19
CA ILE A 121 -1.03 17.59 0.85
C ILE A 121 -2.46 18.01 0.62
N LYS A 122 -2.63 19.22 0.06
CA LYS A 122 -3.92 19.69 -0.44
C LYS A 122 -3.88 19.69 -1.97
N GLY A 123 -4.71 18.87 -2.58
CA GLY A 123 -4.93 18.84 -4.03
C GLY A 123 -6.12 19.72 -4.42
N THR A 124 -5.97 20.45 -5.52
CA THR A 124 -7.03 21.30 -6.10
C THR A 124 -7.16 21.02 -7.59
N PHE A 125 -8.38 20.73 -8.04
CA PHE A 125 -8.73 20.55 -9.44
C PHE A 125 -10.04 21.30 -9.72
N TYR A 126 -9.98 22.45 -10.39
CA TYR A 126 -11.09 23.39 -10.51
C TYR A 126 -11.69 23.74 -9.13
N LYS A 127 -12.96 23.35 -8.87
CA LYS A 127 -13.64 23.58 -7.59
C LYS A 127 -13.46 22.41 -6.59
N ILE A 128 -12.90 21.29 -7.03
CA ILE A 128 -12.68 20.10 -6.19
C ILE A 128 -11.42 20.31 -5.37
N ARG A 129 -11.53 20.10 -4.05
CA ARG A 129 -10.40 20.17 -3.11
C ARG A 129 -10.39 18.92 -2.24
N THR A 130 -9.22 18.34 -2.04
CA THR A 130 -9.06 17.15 -1.21
C THR A 130 -7.75 17.23 -0.45
N ASN A 131 -7.80 16.97 0.85
CA ASN A 131 -6.59 16.75 1.65
C ASN A 131 -6.29 15.25 1.73
N PHE A 132 -5.00 14.93 1.64
CA PHE A 132 -4.53 13.56 1.76
C PHE A 132 -3.11 13.53 2.33
N PHE A 133 -2.63 12.34 2.64
CA PHE A 133 -1.31 12.15 3.21
C PHE A 133 -0.39 11.36 2.28
N ILE A 134 0.89 11.70 2.36
CA ILE A 134 1.97 10.88 1.81
C ILE A 134 2.87 10.51 2.98
N GLU A 135 3.10 9.22 3.18
CA GLU A 135 4.03 8.71 4.20
C GLU A 135 5.32 8.27 3.53
N ILE A 136 6.44 8.86 3.96
CA ILE A 136 7.77 8.54 3.46
C ILE A 136 8.59 7.95 4.59
N THR A 137 9.14 6.77 4.35
CA THR A 137 10.05 6.07 5.25
C THR A 137 11.37 5.78 4.56
N THR A 138 12.32 5.19 5.27
CA THR A 138 13.59 4.68 4.71
C THR A 138 14.01 3.40 5.42
N GLY A 139 15.08 2.77 4.92
CA GLY A 139 15.67 1.59 5.54
C GLY A 139 14.93 0.28 5.32
N ASP A 140 13.86 0.27 4.54
CA ASP A 140 13.14 -0.94 4.17
C ASP A 140 13.99 -1.86 3.28
N ILE A 141 13.90 -3.16 3.49
CA ILE A 141 14.55 -4.16 2.64
C ILE A 141 13.57 -4.61 1.55
N ILE A 142 13.93 -4.36 0.31
CA ILE A 142 13.15 -4.78 -0.85
C ILE A 142 13.86 -5.97 -1.51
N THR A 143 13.19 -7.10 -1.63
CA THR A 143 13.79 -8.35 -2.13
C THR A 143 13.20 -8.75 -3.48
N PRO A 144 14.05 -9.03 -4.51
CA PRO A 144 15.50 -8.86 -4.52
C PRO A 144 15.93 -7.40 -4.62
N ARG A 145 15.08 -6.53 -5.15
CA ARG A 145 15.19 -5.07 -5.28
C ARG A 145 13.86 -4.52 -5.79
N GLU A 146 13.71 -3.21 -5.76
CA GLU A 146 12.56 -2.50 -6.35
C GLU A 146 12.44 -2.79 -7.86
N ILE A 147 11.20 -2.75 -8.34
CA ILE A 147 10.86 -3.02 -9.74
C ILE A 147 10.30 -1.78 -10.44
N LYS A 148 10.48 -1.73 -11.76
CA LYS A 148 9.75 -0.77 -12.60
C LYS A 148 8.32 -1.27 -12.78
N TYR A 149 7.37 -0.58 -12.16
CA TYR A 149 5.97 -0.94 -12.17
C TYR A 149 5.18 0.00 -13.09
N LYS A 150 4.27 -0.58 -13.86
CA LYS A 150 3.37 0.16 -14.75
C LYS A 150 2.00 0.30 -14.09
N TYR A 151 1.84 1.35 -13.29
CA TYR A 151 0.58 1.68 -12.65
C TYR A 151 -0.47 2.05 -13.72
N SER A 152 -1.60 1.32 -13.76
CA SER A 152 -2.70 1.62 -14.69
C SER A 152 -3.63 2.66 -14.10
N SER A 153 -3.80 3.79 -14.78
CA SER A 153 -4.70 4.85 -14.31
C SER A 153 -6.16 4.37 -14.24
N ILE A 154 -6.86 4.76 -13.17
CA ILE A 154 -8.29 4.51 -12.97
C ILE A 154 -9.15 5.42 -13.85
N PHE A 155 -8.63 6.61 -14.17
CA PHE A 155 -9.40 7.72 -14.77
C PHE A 155 -9.09 7.96 -16.24
N GLU A 156 -7.95 7.48 -16.71
CA GLU A 156 -7.49 7.68 -18.09
C GLU A 156 -6.89 6.39 -18.65
N ASP A 157 -6.96 6.20 -19.96
CA ASP A 157 -6.31 5.06 -20.62
C ASP A 157 -4.81 5.33 -20.78
N LYS A 158 -4.09 5.28 -19.65
CA LYS A 158 -2.64 5.45 -19.62
C LYS A 158 -1.99 4.67 -18.48
N LYS A 159 -0.71 4.42 -18.62
CA LYS A 159 0.16 3.82 -17.61
C LYS A 159 1.17 4.84 -17.12
N ILE A 160 1.45 4.81 -15.80
CA ILE A 160 2.42 5.65 -15.13
C ILE A 160 3.57 4.75 -14.71
N ASN A 161 4.80 5.08 -15.11
CA ASN A 161 5.97 4.28 -14.78
C ASN A 161 6.57 4.77 -13.46
N ILE A 162 6.61 3.90 -12.47
CA ILE A 162 7.11 4.21 -11.12
C ILE A 162 7.98 3.06 -10.63
N MET A 163 8.84 3.34 -9.67
CA MET A 163 9.51 2.30 -8.90
C MET A 163 8.58 1.81 -7.79
N ALA A 164 8.54 0.51 -7.55
CA ALA A 164 7.64 -0.10 -6.58
C ALA A 164 8.24 -1.33 -5.90
N TYR A 165 7.64 -1.74 -4.81
CA TYR A 165 7.94 -3.02 -4.16
C TYR A 165 7.57 -4.19 -5.06
N THR A 166 8.29 -5.31 -4.87
CA THR A 166 7.87 -6.61 -5.42
C THR A 166 6.67 -7.15 -4.63
N ILE A 167 5.90 -8.03 -5.27
CA ILE A 167 4.78 -8.71 -4.62
C ILE A 167 5.25 -9.53 -3.42
N GLU A 168 6.43 -10.15 -3.53
CA GLU A 168 7.03 -10.96 -2.47
C GLU A 168 7.42 -10.12 -1.25
N THR A 169 7.93 -8.89 -1.46
CA THR A 169 8.22 -7.96 -0.36
C THR A 169 6.94 -7.53 0.35
N ILE A 170 5.87 -7.23 -0.40
CA ILE A 170 4.56 -6.90 0.20
C ILE A 170 4.04 -8.06 1.04
N ILE A 171 4.10 -9.28 0.52
CA ILE A 171 3.68 -10.49 1.24
C ILE A 171 4.51 -10.67 2.51
N ALA A 172 5.84 -10.55 2.41
CA ALA A 172 6.75 -10.71 3.54
C ALA A 172 6.48 -9.73 4.68
N GLU A 173 6.27 -8.45 4.37
CA GLU A 173 5.97 -7.43 5.40
C GLU A 173 4.63 -7.69 6.11
N LYS A 174 3.60 -8.10 5.37
CA LYS A 174 2.29 -8.40 5.94
C LYS A 174 2.30 -9.70 6.75
N PHE A 175 2.96 -10.73 6.23
CA PHE A 175 3.14 -12.00 6.93
C PHE A 175 3.88 -11.78 8.25
N GLU A 176 5.02 -11.08 8.23
CA GLU A 176 5.75 -10.74 9.45
C GLU A 176 4.87 -9.97 10.45
N SER A 177 4.12 -8.95 9.98
CA SER A 177 3.23 -8.16 10.84
C SER A 177 2.12 -9.01 11.50
N ILE A 178 1.62 -10.03 10.83
CA ILE A 178 0.63 -10.96 11.42
C ILE A 178 1.30 -11.87 12.43
N ILE A 179 2.42 -12.49 12.08
CA ILE A 179 3.13 -13.42 12.97
C ILE A 179 3.63 -12.73 14.23
N SER A 180 4.30 -11.57 14.09
CA SER A 180 4.87 -10.83 15.22
C SER A 180 3.84 -10.30 16.20
N LYS A 181 2.65 -9.90 15.71
CA LYS A 181 1.56 -9.38 16.55
C LYS A 181 0.61 -10.43 17.08
N ASN A 182 0.55 -11.57 16.42
CA ASN A 182 -0.29 -12.71 16.81
C ASN A 182 -1.74 -12.24 17.12
N ILE A 183 -2.36 -12.71 18.19
CA ILE A 183 -3.74 -12.36 18.60
C ILE A 183 -3.95 -10.89 18.96
N THR A 184 -2.87 -10.14 19.18
CA THR A 184 -2.96 -8.70 19.49
C THR A 184 -3.14 -7.84 18.23
N THR A 185 -3.12 -8.45 17.05
CA THR A 185 -3.28 -7.71 15.82
C THR A 185 -4.70 -7.15 15.67
N THR A 186 -4.79 -5.88 15.35
CA THR A 186 -6.05 -5.21 14.94
C THR A 186 -6.09 -5.00 13.41
N ARG A 187 -5.09 -5.52 12.70
CA ARG A 187 -4.87 -5.26 11.28
C ARG A 187 -5.54 -6.30 10.38
N ALA A 188 -6.86 -6.47 10.54
CA ALA A 188 -7.66 -7.39 9.72
C ALA A 188 -7.44 -7.21 8.21
N LYS A 189 -7.06 -5.99 7.76
CA LYS A 189 -6.72 -5.71 6.37
C LYS A 189 -5.54 -6.55 5.86
N ASP A 190 -4.56 -6.89 6.70
CA ASP A 190 -3.39 -7.64 6.25
C ASP A 190 -3.75 -9.10 5.93
N PHE A 191 -4.71 -9.69 6.64
CA PHE A 191 -5.27 -11.02 6.31
C PHE A 191 -6.00 -11.01 4.96
N TYR A 192 -6.84 -10.00 4.74
CA TYR A 192 -7.53 -9.81 3.48
C TYR A 192 -6.56 -9.60 2.31
N ASP A 193 -5.62 -8.70 2.50
CA ASP A 193 -4.62 -8.35 1.49
C ASP A 193 -3.77 -9.58 1.08
N LEU A 194 -3.30 -10.39 2.07
CA LEU A 194 -2.55 -11.62 1.79
C LEU A 194 -3.38 -12.66 1.04
N TYR A 195 -4.63 -12.87 1.47
CA TYR A 195 -5.54 -13.75 0.75
C TYR A 195 -5.69 -13.32 -0.71
N MET A 196 -5.97 -12.02 -0.95
CA MET A 196 -6.16 -11.52 -2.32
C MET A 196 -4.90 -11.66 -3.18
N LEU A 197 -3.71 -11.45 -2.61
CA LEU A 197 -2.45 -11.63 -3.32
C LEU A 197 -2.20 -13.11 -3.68
N ILE A 198 -2.40 -14.01 -2.73
CA ILE A 198 -2.16 -15.45 -2.95
C ILE A 198 -3.21 -16.03 -3.91
N ASP A 199 -4.49 -15.66 -3.76
CA ASP A 199 -5.58 -16.21 -4.57
C ASP A 199 -5.50 -15.76 -6.04
N ASN A 200 -5.17 -14.47 -6.28
CA ASN A 200 -5.21 -13.89 -7.62
C ASN A 200 -3.85 -13.85 -8.34
N HIS A 201 -2.73 -13.91 -7.61
CA HIS A 201 -1.38 -13.71 -8.17
C HIS A 201 -0.39 -14.82 -7.84
N LYS A 202 -0.88 -16.01 -7.45
CA LYS A 202 -0.04 -17.15 -7.09
C LYS A 202 1.00 -17.50 -8.17
N ASP A 203 0.61 -17.43 -9.43
CA ASP A 203 1.47 -17.77 -10.57
C ASP A 203 2.55 -16.71 -10.87
N GLU A 204 2.39 -15.49 -10.32
CA GLU A 204 3.35 -14.40 -10.46
C GLU A 204 4.40 -14.39 -9.32
N ILE A 205 4.16 -15.15 -8.25
CA ILE A 205 5.01 -15.21 -7.07
C ILE A 205 6.17 -16.19 -7.30
N ASP A 206 7.41 -15.69 -7.25
CA ASP A 206 8.59 -16.56 -7.20
C ASP A 206 8.81 -17.05 -5.76
N ASN A 207 8.64 -18.35 -5.56
CA ASN A 207 8.76 -18.98 -4.23
C ASN A 207 10.15 -18.78 -3.59
N GLY A 208 11.22 -18.80 -4.40
CA GLY A 208 12.58 -18.57 -3.91
C GLY A 208 12.80 -17.12 -3.49
N VAL A 209 12.23 -16.17 -4.26
CA VAL A 209 12.24 -14.74 -3.90
C VAL A 209 11.41 -14.51 -2.65
N LEU A 210 10.21 -15.10 -2.56
CA LEU A 210 9.35 -14.97 -1.39
C LEU A 210 10.04 -15.46 -0.11
N LYS A 211 10.67 -16.65 -0.16
CA LYS A 211 11.42 -17.18 1.00
C LYS A 211 12.52 -16.22 1.45
N ARG A 212 13.31 -15.68 0.50
CA ARG A 212 14.34 -14.67 0.84
C ARG A 212 13.72 -13.38 1.37
N ALA A 213 12.61 -12.92 0.80
CA ALA A 213 11.92 -11.71 1.26
C ALA A 213 11.44 -11.83 2.70
N VAL A 214 10.83 -12.97 3.06
CA VAL A 214 10.39 -13.24 4.43
C VAL A 214 11.59 -13.28 5.39
N ILE A 215 12.66 -14.03 5.07
CA ILE A 215 13.86 -14.09 5.91
C ILE A 215 14.45 -12.68 6.11
N ASN A 216 14.60 -11.90 5.04
CA ASN A 216 15.14 -10.55 5.11
C ASN A 216 14.28 -9.62 5.96
N THR A 217 12.94 -9.69 5.80
CA THR A 217 12.00 -8.86 6.57
C THR A 217 12.02 -9.22 8.05
N PHE A 218 12.01 -10.51 8.39
CA PHE A 218 12.08 -11.00 9.77
C PHE A 218 13.38 -10.57 10.45
N ASN A 219 14.51 -10.76 9.77
CA ASN A 219 15.82 -10.32 10.27
C ASN A 219 15.85 -8.80 10.49
N LYS A 220 15.35 -8.02 9.53
CA LYS A 220 15.31 -6.54 9.61
C LYS A 220 14.49 -6.04 10.80
N ARG A 221 13.39 -6.74 11.11
CA ARG A 221 12.47 -6.36 12.20
C ARG A 221 12.79 -7.07 13.52
N ASN A 222 13.91 -7.80 13.60
CA ASN A 222 14.30 -8.59 14.77
C ASN A 222 13.19 -9.57 15.21
N THR A 223 12.42 -10.10 14.26
CA THR A 223 11.39 -11.12 14.49
C THR A 223 12.00 -12.51 14.28
N THR A 224 11.70 -13.44 15.18
CA THR A 224 12.20 -14.83 15.08
C THR A 224 11.63 -15.53 13.85
N TYR A 225 12.51 -16.06 12.98
CA TYR A 225 12.13 -16.92 11.87
C TYR A 225 12.17 -18.37 12.31
N ASP A 226 11.02 -18.97 12.55
CA ASP A 226 10.87 -20.39 12.92
C ASP A 226 9.54 -20.92 12.37
N ILE A 227 9.63 -21.96 11.53
CA ILE A 227 8.46 -22.58 10.87
C ILE A 227 7.49 -23.19 11.88
N ASN A 228 7.99 -23.80 12.97
CA ASN A 228 7.14 -24.40 14.00
C ASN A 228 6.36 -23.29 14.73
N LEU A 229 7.04 -22.22 15.10
CA LEU A 229 6.40 -21.06 15.71
C LEU A 229 5.33 -20.44 14.79
N PHE A 230 5.57 -20.42 13.49
CA PHE A 230 4.56 -19.95 12.52
C PHE A 230 3.31 -20.82 12.53
N ARG A 231 3.46 -22.16 12.53
CA ARG A 231 2.35 -23.11 12.60
C ARG A 231 1.56 -22.97 13.90
N GLU A 232 2.24 -22.95 15.04
CA GLU A 232 1.61 -22.70 16.35
C GLU A 232 0.85 -21.37 16.38
N THR A 233 1.44 -20.31 15.83
CA THR A 233 0.77 -19.01 15.71
C THR A 233 -0.49 -19.11 14.88
N LEU A 234 -0.47 -19.81 13.74
CA LEU A 234 -1.66 -19.96 12.90
C LEU A 234 -2.78 -20.75 13.58
N GLU A 235 -2.48 -21.79 14.36
CA GLU A 235 -3.48 -22.52 15.15
C GLU A 235 -4.19 -21.61 16.14
N ILE A 236 -3.43 -20.73 16.82
CA ILE A 236 -3.98 -19.72 17.74
C ILE A 236 -4.87 -18.72 16.98
N LEU A 237 -4.40 -18.22 15.83
CA LEU A 237 -5.16 -17.24 15.00
C LEU A 237 -6.45 -17.89 14.46
N GLU A 238 -6.39 -19.13 13.98
CA GLU A 238 -7.54 -19.87 13.45
C GLU A 238 -8.63 -20.08 14.51
N SER A 239 -8.24 -20.40 15.73
CA SER A 239 -9.17 -20.63 16.85
C SER A 239 -9.76 -19.34 17.46
N SER A 240 -9.20 -18.16 17.17
CA SER A 240 -9.57 -16.89 17.81
C SER A 240 -10.89 -16.32 17.28
N ASP A 241 -11.95 -16.42 18.07
CA ASP A 241 -13.23 -15.77 17.76
C ASP A 241 -13.14 -14.24 17.76
N THR A 242 -12.25 -13.68 18.56
CA THR A 242 -11.98 -12.23 18.56
C THR A 242 -11.49 -11.76 17.20
N LEU A 243 -10.51 -12.44 16.62
CA LEU A 243 -9.96 -12.08 15.30
C LEU A 243 -10.97 -12.32 14.17
N LYS A 244 -11.75 -13.38 14.23
CA LYS A 244 -12.88 -13.61 13.31
C LYS A 244 -13.84 -12.43 13.32
N ASN A 245 -14.20 -11.94 14.51
CA ASN A 245 -15.10 -10.78 14.65
C ASN A 245 -14.46 -9.50 14.10
N VAL A 246 -13.19 -9.23 14.44
CA VAL A 246 -12.44 -8.07 13.90
C VAL A 246 -12.36 -8.13 12.37
N PHE A 247 -12.13 -9.31 11.81
CA PHE A 247 -12.10 -9.51 10.36
C PHE A 247 -13.49 -9.30 9.70
N MET A 248 -14.55 -9.83 10.30
CA MET A 248 -15.92 -9.60 9.83
C MET A 248 -16.31 -8.12 9.89
N ASP A 249 -15.94 -7.41 10.97
CA ASP A 249 -16.20 -5.97 11.09
C ASP A 249 -15.41 -5.15 10.07
N TYR A 250 -14.19 -5.56 9.76
CA TYR A 250 -13.41 -4.97 8.68
C TYR A 250 -14.13 -5.11 7.35
N GLN A 251 -14.62 -6.33 7.02
CA GLN A 251 -15.33 -6.57 5.77
C GLN A 251 -16.68 -5.85 5.68
N ARG A 252 -17.39 -5.64 6.80
CA ARG A 252 -18.62 -4.82 6.80
C ARG A 252 -18.36 -3.37 6.39
N LYS A 253 -17.15 -2.86 6.70
CA LYS A 253 -16.71 -1.52 6.32
C LYS A 253 -16.18 -1.43 4.89
N LEU A 254 -15.81 -2.58 4.29
CA LEU A 254 -15.46 -2.64 2.88
C LEU A 254 -16.71 -2.39 2.05
N VAL A 255 -16.61 -1.42 1.19
CA VAL A 255 -17.72 -1.01 0.32
C VAL A 255 -17.91 -1.99 -0.84
N TYR A 256 -16.99 -2.92 -1.01
CA TYR A 256 -16.93 -3.85 -2.14
C TYR A 256 -17.58 -5.20 -1.82
N PRO A 257 -18.22 -5.85 -2.83
CA PRO A 257 -19.09 -7.00 -2.60
C PRO A 257 -18.36 -8.32 -2.31
N GLN A 258 -17.07 -8.41 -2.54
CA GLN A 258 -16.34 -9.66 -2.35
C GLN A 258 -16.08 -9.92 -0.86
N LYS A 259 -16.99 -10.69 -0.26
CA LYS A 259 -16.79 -11.19 1.09
C LYS A 259 -15.90 -12.42 1.04
N VAL A 260 -14.90 -12.43 1.90
CA VAL A 260 -13.95 -13.52 2.08
C VAL A 260 -14.21 -14.18 3.43
N GLU A 261 -14.31 -15.50 3.49
CA GLU A 261 -14.38 -16.21 4.75
C GLU A 261 -13.04 -16.10 5.50
N TYR A 262 -13.07 -15.89 6.82
CA TYR A 262 -11.85 -15.81 7.64
C TYR A 262 -10.95 -17.04 7.46
N LYS A 263 -11.55 -18.23 7.37
CA LYS A 263 -10.84 -19.49 7.12
C LYS A 263 -9.97 -19.44 5.85
N LYS A 264 -10.45 -18.78 4.77
CA LYS A 264 -9.69 -18.63 3.52
C LYS A 264 -8.41 -17.81 3.71
N THR A 265 -8.45 -16.83 4.62
CA THR A 265 -7.24 -16.05 4.94
C THR A 265 -6.21 -16.87 5.69
N ILE A 266 -6.64 -17.77 6.57
CA ILE A 266 -5.75 -18.73 7.26
C ILE A 266 -5.18 -19.77 6.28
N GLU A 267 -5.98 -20.28 5.34
CA GLU A 267 -5.51 -21.16 4.27
C GLU A 267 -4.40 -20.48 3.43
N ALA A 268 -4.54 -19.18 3.11
CA ALA A 268 -3.51 -18.42 2.39
C ALA A 268 -2.21 -18.29 3.21
N LEU A 269 -2.31 -18.06 4.52
CA LEU A 269 -1.14 -18.01 5.40
C LEU A 269 -0.43 -19.39 5.49
N ASN A 270 -1.20 -20.49 5.54
CA ASN A 270 -0.64 -21.84 5.50
C ASN A 270 0.12 -22.10 4.19
N LEU A 271 -0.40 -21.66 3.04
CA LEU A 271 0.31 -21.78 1.76
C LEU A 271 1.65 -21.03 1.78
N ILE A 272 1.72 -19.86 2.41
CA ILE A 272 2.98 -19.14 2.58
C ILE A 272 3.96 -19.99 3.41
N ILE A 273 3.52 -20.54 4.57
CA ILE A 273 4.37 -21.40 5.41
C ILE A 273 4.86 -22.64 4.64
N ASP A 274 4.01 -23.25 3.83
CA ASP A 274 4.41 -24.42 3.04
C ASP A 274 5.46 -24.08 1.97
N ILE A 275 5.40 -22.86 1.38
CA ILE A 275 6.46 -22.35 0.50
C ILE A 275 7.77 -22.15 1.28
N LEU A 276 7.70 -21.59 2.49
CA LEU A 276 8.87 -21.32 3.32
C LEU A 276 9.55 -22.59 3.84
N ASN A 277 8.80 -23.68 3.98
CA ASN A 277 9.28 -24.98 4.50
C ASN A 277 9.97 -25.84 3.43
N LYS A 278 9.81 -25.51 2.16
CA LYS A 278 10.50 -26.18 1.02
C LYS A 278 11.90 -25.58 0.81
#